data_f0c7b2d96c20394c9d4a9cdac6447953
#
_entry.id   f0c7b2d96c20394c9d4a9cdac6447953
#
_cell.length_a   1.000
_cell.length_b   1.000
_cell.length_c   1.000
_cell.angle_alpha   90.00
_cell.angle_beta   90.00
_cell.angle_gamma   90.00
#
_symmetry.space_group_name_H-M   'P 1'
#
loop_
_entity.id
_entity.type
_entity.pdbx_description
1 polymer ?
#
loop_
_entity_poly.entity_id
_entity_poly.type
_entity_poly.pdbx_seq_one_letter_code
_entity_poly.pdbx_strand_id
1 'polypeptide(L)'
;MNTRPTSRALRATTRPRRWQRMALAALLLAGGAAFLAGQARAAEIFKDADLALGEKLIAEHKCTQCHVSKVGGNGSAMYKPLGRINTAGLLRGMVEMCNTQMNLGMFPEEVTAVAAVLNRDHYKFK
;
A
#
# COMPACT_ATOMS: atom_id res chain seq x y z
N MET A 1 -5.10 -69.52 -26.89
CA MET A 1 -5.82 -68.76 -25.85
C MET A 1 -5.50 -67.30 -26.01
N ASN A 2 -6.44 -66.53 -26.55
CA ASN A 2 -6.21 -65.14 -27.01
C ASN A 2 -7.08 -64.23 -26.19
N THR A 3 -6.53 -63.56 -25.18
CA THR A 3 -7.24 -62.62 -24.30
C THR A 3 -7.03 -61.19 -24.85
N ARG A 4 -8.07 -60.59 -25.39
CA ARG A 4 -8.14 -59.19 -25.82
C ARG A 4 -8.29 -58.27 -24.59
N PRO A 5 -7.49 -57.16 -24.44
CA PRO A 5 -7.75 -56.15 -23.45
C PRO A 5 -8.89 -55.23 -23.91
N THR A 6 -9.90 -55.07 -23.08
CA THR A 6 -11.02 -54.14 -23.26
C THR A 6 -10.57 -52.73 -22.97
N SER A 7 -10.46 -51.90 -24.00
CA SER A 7 -10.19 -50.46 -23.88
C SER A 7 -11.40 -49.74 -23.27
N ARG A 8 -11.28 -49.32 -22.02
CA ARG A 8 -12.29 -48.52 -21.35
C ARG A 8 -12.10 -47.04 -21.77
N ALA A 9 -12.91 -46.59 -22.69
CA ALA A 9 -12.96 -45.21 -23.14
C ALA A 9 -13.37 -44.30 -21.99
N LEU A 10 -12.44 -43.45 -21.53
CA LEU A 10 -12.71 -42.37 -20.58
C LEU A 10 -13.57 -41.32 -21.30
N ARG A 11 -14.83 -41.22 -20.96
CA ARG A 11 -15.71 -40.13 -21.40
C ARG A 11 -15.23 -38.84 -20.75
N ALA A 12 -14.59 -37.98 -21.54
CA ALA A 12 -14.30 -36.61 -21.17
C ALA A 12 -15.65 -35.85 -21.07
N THR A 13 -16.08 -35.55 -19.86
CA THR A 13 -17.22 -34.66 -19.61
C THR A 13 -16.81 -33.24 -19.90
N THR A 14 -17.13 -32.75 -21.10
CA THR A 14 -16.98 -31.34 -21.45
C THR A 14 -17.96 -30.51 -20.61
N ARG A 15 -17.48 -29.88 -19.56
CA ARG A 15 -18.24 -28.90 -18.77
C ARG A 15 -18.68 -27.77 -19.71
N PRO A 16 -19.99 -27.39 -19.70
CA PRO A 16 -20.51 -26.39 -20.63
C PRO A 16 -19.81 -25.03 -20.39
N ARG A 17 -19.37 -24.42 -21.47
CA ARG A 17 -18.65 -23.10 -21.53
C ARG A 17 -19.35 -21.98 -20.72
N ARG A 18 -20.61 -22.10 -20.40
CA ARG A 18 -21.36 -21.15 -19.58
C ARG A 18 -20.86 -21.03 -18.15
N TRP A 19 -20.43 -22.12 -17.52
CA TRP A 19 -19.90 -22.12 -16.16
C TRP A 19 -18.52 -21.45 -16.06
N GLN A 20 -17.70 -21.57 -17.07
CA GLN A 20 -16.40 -20.90 -17.14
C GLN A 20 -16.54 -19.38 -17.27
N ARG A 21 -17.56 -18.90 -17.98
CA ARG A 21 -17.84 -17.45 -18.13
C ARG A 21 -18.37 -16.84 -16.83
N MET A 22 -19.17 -17.57 -16.06
CA MET A 22 -19.66 -17.12 -14.75
C MET A 22 -18.55 -17.07 -13.70
N ALA A 23 -17.60 -18.02 -13.72
CA ALA A 23 -16.45 -18.01 -12.80
C ALA A 23 -15.49 -16.84 -13.06
N LEU A 24 -15.26 -16.47 -14.33
CA LEU A 24 -14.44 -15.33 -14.71
C LEU A 24 -15.07 -13.99 -14.31
N ALA A 25 -16.39 -13.84 -14.45
CA ALA A 25 -17.10 -12.64 -14.04
C ALA A 25 -17.08 -12.43 -12.52
N ALA A 26 -17.19 -13.50 -11.72
CA ALA A 26 -17.12 -13.44 -10.27
C ALA A 26 -15.70 -13.03 -9.76
N LEU A 27 -14.63 -13.47 -10.43
CA LEU A 27 -13.26 -13.11 -10.11
C LEU A 27 -12.96 -11.62 -10.37
N LEU A 28 -13.54 -11.02 -11.42
CA LEU A 28 -13.36 -9.60 -11.73
C LEU A 28 -14.08 -8.69 -10.73
N LEU A 29 -15.25 -9.10 -10.22
CA LEU A 29 -15.98 -8.35 -9.21
C LEU A 29 -15.31 -8.40 -7.83
N ALA A 30 -14.70 -9.52 -7.45
CA ALA A 30 -13.97 -9.66 -6.19
C ALA A 30 -12.67 -8.85 -6.18
N GLY A 31 -11.97 -8.73 -7.30
CA GLY A 31 -10.75 -7.92 -7.44
C GLY A 31 -11.00 -6.42 -7.30
N GLY A 32 -12.14 -5.92 -7.79
CA GLY A 32 -12.50 -4.49 -7.70
C GLY A 32 -12.81 -4.03 -6.28
N ALA A 33 -13.48 -4.86 -5.49
CA ALA A 33 -13.84 -4.53 -4.11
C ALA A 33 -12.62 -4.42 -3.17
N ALA A 34 -11.59 -5.25 -3.35
CA ALA A 34 -10.37 -5.21 -2.55
C ALA A 34 -9.54 -3.94 -2.82
N PHE A 35 -9.55 -3.44 -4.05
CA PHE A 35 -8.84 -2.21 -4.41
C PHE A 35 -9.49 -0.95 -3.79
N LEU A 36 -10.82 -0.90 -3.76
CA LEU A 36 -11.57 0.20 -3.13
C LEU A 36 -11.41 0.24 -1.61
N ALA A 37 -11.31 -0.91 -0.94
CA ALA A 37 -11.10 -1.01 0.50
C ALA A 37 -9.71 -0.48 0.93
N GLY A 38 -8.69 -0.60 0.08
CA GLY A 38 -7.35 -0.06 0.35
C GLY A 38 -7.30 1.47 0.34
N GLN A 39 -8.13 2.11 -0.48
CA GLN A 39 -8.19 3.57 -0.61
C GLN A 39 -8.93 4.24 0.56
N ALA A 40 -10.02 3.61 1.05
CA ALA A 40 -10.76 4.12 2.20
C ALA A 40 -9.91 4.18 3.49
N ARG A 41 -8.89 3.32 3.62
CA ARG A 41 -8.00 3.28 4.77
C ARG A 41 -7.04 4.46 4.87
N ALA A 42 -6.60 5.03 3.76
CA ALA A 42 -5.69 6.17 3.79
C ALA A 42 -6.41 7.44 4.27
N ALA A 43 -7.62 7.68 3.75
CA ALA A 43 -8.48 8.78 4.19
C ALA A 43 -8.78 8.71 5.69
N GLU A 44 -9.01 7.51 6.23
CA GLU A 44 -9.28 7.32 7.66
C GLU A 44 -8.04 7.60 8.53
N ILE A 45 -6.85 7.14 8.13
CA ILE A 45 -5.61 7.32 8.90
C ILE A 45 -5.26 8.81 9.04
N PHE A 46 -5.52 9.63 8.02
CA PHE A 46 -5.11 11.03 7.97
C PHE A 46 -6.27 12.03 8.14
N LYS A 47 -7.48 11.54 8.42
CA LYS A 47 -8.71 12.33 8.43
C LYS A 47 -8.64 13.59 9.29
N ASP A 48 -8.14 13.45 10.51
CA ASP A 48 -8.08 14.51 11.50
C ASP A 48 -6.64 14.99 11.75
N ALA A 49 -5.72 14.70 10.83
CA ALA A 49 -4.32 15.07 10.98
C ALA A 49 -4.12 16.59 10.85
N ASP A 50 -3.43 17.18 11.82
CA ASP A 50 -3.04 18.59 11.77
C ASP A 50 -1.83 18.78 10.82
N LEU A 51 -2.12 19.24 9.61
CA LEU A 51 -1.08 19.46 8.59
C LEU A 51 -0.12 20.59 9.00
N ALA A 52 -0.60 21.65 9.67
CA ALA A 52 0.26 22.74 10.11
C ALA A 52 1.27 22.28 11.18
N LEU A 53 0.81 21.44 12.11
CA LEU A 53 1.69 20.78 13.07
C LEU A 53 2.71 19.89 12.36
N GLY A 54 2.28 19.10 11.38
CA GLY A 54 3.16 18.23 10.61
C GLY A 54 4.26 19.00 9.88
N GLU A 55 3.93 20.12 9.23
CA GLU A 55 4.90 21.01 8.56
C GLU A 55 5.91 21.59 9.55
N LYS A 56 5.43 22.07 10.70
CA LYS A 56 6.26 22.59 11.77
C LYS A 56 7.26 21.53 12.26
N LEU A 57 6.81 20.32 12.55
CA LEU A 57 7.66 19.22 13.03
C LEU A 57 8.70 18.79 11.99
N ILE A 58 8.35 18.75 10.70
CA ILE A 58 9.30 18.47 9.61
C ILE A 58 10.45 19.50 9.62
N ALA A 59 10.15 20.77 9.84
CA ALA A 59 11.14 21.84 9.91
C ALA A 59 11.99 21.76 11.19
N GLU A 60 11.36 21.61 12.35
CA GLU A 60 12.02 21.55 13.67
C GLU A 60 12.99 20.37 13.77
N HIS A 61 12.58 19.18 13.35
CA HIS A 61 13.42 17.98 13.34
C HIS A 61 14.35 17.90 12.13
N LYS A 62 14.39 18.92 11.27
CA LYS A 62 15.28 19.01 10.10
C LYS A 62 15.22 17.78 9.18
N CYS A 63 14.02 17.19 9.03
CA CYS A 63 13.83 15.97 8.27
C CYS A 63 14.38 16.08 6.85
N THR A 64 14.08 17.17 6.15
CA THR A 64 14.57 17.44 4.79
C THR A 64 16.09 17.48 4.72
N GLN A 65 16.76 18.09 5.70
CA GLN A 65 18.22 18.19 5.72
C GLN A 65 18.89 16.81 5.82
N CYS A 66 18.35 15.92 6.67
CA CYS A 66 18.82 14.55 6.76
C CYS A 66 18.60 13.80 5.44
N HIS A 67 17.44 13.94 4.81
CA HIS A 67 17.14 13.32 3.52
C HIS A 67 18.07 13.84 2.41
N VAL A 68 18.32 15.13 2.35
CA VAL A 68 19.31 15.73 1.42
C VAL A 68 20.68 15.10 1.59
N SER A 69 21.16 14.92 2.81
CA SER A 69 22.48 14.32 3.07
C SER A 69 22.56 12.85 2.63
N LYS A 70 21.44 12.15 2.55
CA LYS A 70 21.38 10.73 2.16
C LYS A 70 21.23 10.49 0.66
N VAL A 71 20.43 11.33 -0.02
CA VAL A 71 20.07 11.09 -1.44
C VAL A 71 20.44 12.27 -2.36
N GLY A 72 20.94 13.36 -1.83
CA GLY A 72 21.28 14.57 -2.58
C GLY A 72 20.06 15.38 -3.02
N GLY A 73 20.29 16.39 -3.87
CA GLY A 73 19.24 17.25 -4.40
C GLY A 73 18.49 17.99 -3.28
N ASN A 74 17.17 17.96 -3.34
CA ASN A 74 16.28 18.50 -2.31
C ASN A 74 15.77 17.43 -1.31
N GLY A 75 16.35 16.22 -1.32
CA GLY A 75 15.94 15.11 -0.46
C GLY A 75 14.70 14.34 -0.91
N SER A 76 13.95 14.85 -1.90
CA SER A 76 12.67 14.25 -2.32
C SER A 76 12.82 12.88 -3.01
N ALA A 77 14.00 12.56 -3.53
CA ALA A 77 14.29 11.26 -4.14
C ALA A 77 14.16 10.10 -3.15
N MET A 78 14.10 10.36 -1.84
CA MET A 78 13.80 9.34 -0.82
C MET A 78 12.34 8.92 -0.83
N TYR A 79 11.43 9.81 -1.20
CA TYR A 79 10.00 9.53 -1.25
C TYR A 79 9.65 8.87 -2.59
N LYS A 80 9.44 7.55 -2.55
CA LYS A 80 9.14 6.74 -3.74
C LYS A 80 7.76 6.13 -3.61
N PRO A 81 6.70 6.81 -4.09
CA PRO A 81 5.38 6.19 -4.20
C PRO A 81 5.50 4.90 -5.04
N LEU A 82 4.77 3.85 -4.68
CA LEU A 82 4.85 2.52 -5.31
C LEU A 82 6.15 1.74 -5.03
N GLY A 83 7.05 2.24 -4.18
CA GLY A 83 8.18 1.49 -3.65
C GLY A 83 7.78 0.61 -2.46
N ARG A 84 8.68 0.46 -1.50
CA ARG A 84 8.40 -0.29 -0.25
C ARG A 84 7.26 0.31 0.57
N ILE A 85 7.09 1.63 0.51
CA ILE A 85 5.99 2.36 1.14
C ILE A 85 4.91 2.56 0.09
N ASN A 86 3.92 1.68 0.07
CA ASN A 86 2.84 1.65 -0.90
C ASN A 86 1.44 1.76 -0.28
N THR A 87 1.36 2.06 1.02
CA THR A 87 0.10 2.32 1.74
C THR A 87 0.29 3.44 2.77
N ALA A 88 -0.80 4.10 3.15
CA ALA A 88 -0.81 5.11 4.21
C ALA A 88 -0.31 4.58 5.56
N GLY A 89 -0.67 3.34 5.90
CA GLY A 89 -0.20 2.69 7.12
C GLY A 89 1.31 2.46 7.12
N LEU A 90 1.89 2.03 5.99
CA LEU A 90 3.35 1.90 5.86
C LEU A 90 4.06 3.25 5.89
N LEU A 91 3.46 4.30 5.32
CA LEU A 91 4.00 5.65 5.40
C LEU A 91 4.07 6.13 6.85
N ARG A 92 2.96 6.02 7.59
CA ARG A 92 2.93 6.37 9.02
C ARG A 92 3.93 5.54 9.83
N GLY A 93 4.01 4.24 9.57
CA GLY A 93 4.97 3.34 10.21
C GLY A 93 6.43 3.71 9.91
N MET A 94 6.74 4.22 8.72
CA MET A 94 8.08 4.70 8.38
C MET A 94 8.43 5.97 9.14
N VAL A 95 7.49 6.92 9.31
CA VAL A 95 7.69 8.11 10.14
C VAL A 95 7.93 7.72 11.60
N GLU A 96 7.15 6.77 12.13
CA GLU A 96 7.35 6.24 13.49
C GLU A 96 8.73 5.58 13.66
N MET A 97 9.18 4.83 12.65
CA MET A 97 10.52 4.23 12.67
C MET A 97 11.60 5.33 12.73
N CYS A 98 11.48 6.40 11.96
CA CYS A 98 12.39 7.54 12.02
C CYS A 98 12.33 8.23 13.39
N ASN A 99 11.13 8.44 13.93
CA ASN A 99 10.91 8.98 15.27
C ASN A 99 11.70 8.20 16.33
N THR A 100 11.56 6.88 16.32
CA THR A 100 12.26 5.99 17.25
C THR A 100 13.77 5.98 17.03
N GLN A 101 14.24 5.80 15.79
CA GLN A 101 15.68 5.69 15.48
C GLN A 101 16.46 6.97 15.74
N MET A 102 15.83 8.12 15.53
CA MET A 102 16.44 9.44 15.73
C MET A 102 16.13 10.02 17.11
N ASN A 103 15.36 9.29 17.93
CA ASN A 103 14.93 9.71 19.27
C ASN A 103 14.29 11.11 19.28
N LEU A 104 13.34 11.34 18.35
CA LEU A 104 12.72 12.66 18.17
C LEU A 104 11.67 12.97 19.24
N GLY A 105 11.13 11.97 19.92
CA GLY A 105 10.16 12.13 21.00
C GLY A 105 8.76 12.55 20.56
N MET A 106 8.43 12.37 19.27
CA MET A 106 7.09 12.71 18.76
C MET A 106 6.02 11.78 19.31
N PHE A 107 4.86 12.35 19.65
CA PHE A 107 3.66 11.61 20.04
C PHE A 107 2.99 10.96 18.81
N PRO A 108 2.11 9.95 19.01
CA PRO A 108 1.46 9.24 17.89
C PRO A 108 0.66 10.14 16.93
N GLU A 109 0.03 11.19 17.43
CA GLU A 109 -0.69 12.20 16.64
C GLU A 109 0.28 13.07 15.81
N GLU A 110 1.44 13.41 16.36
CA GLU A 110 2.50 14.17 15.68
C GLU A 110 3.12 13.35 14.54
N VAL A 111 3.38 12.07 14.77
CA VAL A 111 3.79 11.13 13.73
C VAL A 111 2.75 11.06 12.61
N THR A 112 1.46 11.06 12.98
CA THR A 112 0.36 11.03 12.01
C THR A 112 0.31 12.34 11.22
N ALA A 113 0.50 13.49 11.88
CA ALA A 113 0.55 14.81 11.24
C ALA A 113 1.68 14.91 10.21
N VAL A 114 2.90 14.48 10.57
CA VAL A 114 4.05 14.42 9.65
C VAL A 114 3.75 13.48 8.47
N ALA A 115 3.23 12.29 8.73
CA ALA A 115 2.89 11.34 7.68
C ALA A 115 1.80 11.88 6.73
N ALA A 116 0.83 12.63 7.25
CA ALA A 116 -0.22 13.28 6.44
C ALA A 116 0.36 14.33 5.48
N VAL A 117 1.31 15.15 5.94
CA VAL A 117 2.04 16.11 5.08
C VAL A 117 2.79 15.38 3.97
N LEU A 118 3.55 14.34 4.31
CA LEU A 118 4.27 13.54 3.33
C LEU A 118 3.32 12.84 2.34
N ASN A 119 2.15 12.40 2.81
CA ASN A 119 1.12 11.87 1.92
C ASN A 119 0.58 12.94 0.97
N ARG A 120 0.26 14.13 1.49
CA ARG A 120 -0.22 15.25 0.69
C ARG A 120 0.79 15.65 -0.41
N ASP A 121 2.06 15.68 -0.09
CA ASP A 121 3.07 16.25 -0.99
C ASP A 121 3.67 15.20 -1.94
N HIS A 122 3.87 13.97 -1.50
CA HIS A 122 4.66 12.97 -2.23
C HIS A 122 3.90 11.68 -2.60
N TYR A 123 3.12 11.09 -1.67
CA TYR A 123 2.59 9.74 -1.86
C TYR A 123 1.19 9.70 -2.47
N LYS A 124 0.31 10.63 -2.13
CA LYS A 124 -1.05 10.76 -2.69
C LYS A 124 -1.95 9.55 -2.46
N PHE A 125 -1.73 8.78 -1.40
CA PHE A 125 -2.67 7.72 -1.00
C PHE A 125 -4.02 8.33 -0.66
N LYS A 126 -5.11 7.67 -1.11
CA LYS A 126 -6.51 8.11 -0.92
C LYS A 126 -7.22 7.24 0.09
#